data_4d71ec13a271077f7406d4e5c050552b
#
_entry.id   4d71ec13a271077f7406d4e5c050552b
#
_cell.length_a   1.000
_cell.length_b   1.000
_cell.length_c   1.000
_cell.angle_alpha   90.00
_cell.angle_beta   90.00
_cell.angle_gamma   90.00
#
_symmetry.space_group_name_H-M   'P 1'
#
loop_
_entity.id
_entity.type
_entity.pdbx_description
1 polymer ?
#
loop_
_entity_poly.entity_id
_entity_poly.type
_entity_poly.pdbx_seq_one_letter_code
_entity_poly.pdbx_strand_id
1 'polypeptide(L)'
;VDFVNGYEGGPLTVYAVYADNKPERWKDYIEKNLFIYSPFMNWVNVYDPDYESNFQMLYNVVKTPQMFLLDREKKIVGRGLNVKGLKELLEQRNRQRDETRGFILQFFTPMAGDTARIGEGIDMFYNSSKGNIALLKEFMYEIYNTLGRSDDYTLQQGAVYLAEKYILGMPQLWDGPFLKKTAEEVRIFNTNKLGDIAADMILEKPDGSSIGISDVTTEYKVLYFYRPNCGLCSEVTPK
;
A
#
# COMPACT_ATOMS: atom_id res chain seq x y z
N VAL A 1 -4.98 19.35 11.67
CA VAL A 1 -5.30 19.64 10.25
C VAL A 1 -3.99 19.79 9.46
N ASP A 2 -3.07 20.68 9.87
CA ASP A 2 -1.83 20.96 9.11
C ASP A 2 -0.90 19.74 8.95
N PHE A 3 -0.86 18.86 9.95
CA PHE A 3 -0.09 17.60 9.85
C PHE A 3 -0.66 16.68 8.76
N VAL A 4 -1.98 16.56 8.70
CA VAL A 4 -2.65 15.66 7.75
C VAL A 4 -2.48 16.14 6.32
N ASN A 5 -2.65 17.43 6.10
CA ASN A 5 -2.54 18.02 4.76
C ASN A 5 -1.09 18.04 4.22
N GLY A 6 -0.10 17.99 5.10
CA GLY A 6 1.32 17.97 4.74
C GLY A 6 1.99 16.61 4.86
N TYR A 7 1.23 15.52 5.09
CA TYR A 7 1.81 14.19 5.19
C TYR A 7 2.04 13.57 3.81
N GLU A 8 3.29 13.38 3.46
CA GLU A 8 3.76 12.78 2.20
C GLU A 8 4.42 11.41 2.38
N GLY A 9 4.28 10.83 3.57
CA GLY A 9 4.84 9.51 3.89
C GLY A 9 4.08 8.34 3.27
N GLY A 10 4.45 7.12 3.65
CA GLY A 10 3.74 5.90 3.22
C GLY A 10 2.29 5.86 3.71
N PRO A 11 1.49 4.89 3.25
CA PRO A 11 0.08 4.77 3.61
C PRO A 11 -0.12 4.82 5.12
N LEU A 12 -0.95 5.75 5.57
CA LEU A 12 -1.30 5.95 6.98
C LEU A 12 -2.82 5.91 7.13
N THR A 13 -3.32 5.15 8.10
CA THR A 13 -4.72 5.20 8.51
C THR A 13 -4.82 5.83 9.89
N VAL A 14 -5.60 6.88 10.00
CA VAL A 14 -5.99 7.45 11.29
C VAL A 14 -7.34 6.87 11.69
N TYR A 15 -7.37 6.19 12.82
CA TYR A 15 -8.58 5.68 13.43
C TYR A 15 -8.97 6.60 14.60
N ALA A 16 -9.86 7.54 14.31
CA ALA A 16 -10.23 8.61 15.23
C ALA A 16 -11.44 8.20 16.07
N VAL A 17 -11.20 7.88 17.34
CA VAL A 17 -12.23 7.46 18.29
C VAL A 17 -12.75 8.68 19.05
N TYR A 18 -14.05 8.95 18.93
CA TYR A 18 -14.71 9.98 19.73
C TYR A 18 -14.92 9.47 21.16
N ALA A 19 -14.37 10.18 22.13
CA ALA A 19 -14.29 9.73 23.52
C ALA A 19 -15.33 10.36 24.47
N ASP A 20 -16.35 11.01 23.95
CA ASP A 20 -17.47 11.58 24.71
C ASP A 20 -18.79 10.86 24.34
N ASN A 21 -19.87 11.09 25.10
CA ASN A 21 -21.16 10.43 24.94
C ASN A 21 -22.23 11.30 24.24
N LYS A 22 -21.83 12.31 23.49
CA LYS A 22 -22.74 13.27 22.82
C LYS A 22 -22.71 13.12 21.30
N PRO A 23 -23.50 12.19 20.72
CA PRO A 23 -23.46 11.89 19.29
C PRO A 23 -23.73 13.09 18.38
N GLU A 24 -24.56 14.04 18.82
CA GLU A 24 -24.87 15.25 18.05
C GLU A 24 -23.63 16.15 17.91
N ARG A 25 -22.82 16.28 18.97
CA ARG A 25 -21.57 17.05 18.94
C ARG A 25 -20.54 16.38 18.02
N TRP A 26 -20.50 15.06 18.02
CA TRP A 26 -19.61 14.30 17.14
C TRP A 26 -19.96 14.49 15.68
N LYS A 27 -21.26 14.36 15.32
CA LYS A 27 -21.74 14.58 13.96
C LYS A 27 -21.48 16.01 13.49
N ASP A 28 -21.85 17.01 14.29
CA ASP A 28 -21.61 18.42 13.99
C ASP A 28 -20.11 18.74 13.81
N TYR A 29 -19.24 18.12 14.64
CA TYR A 29 -17.79 18.27 14.49
C TYR A 29 -17.27 17.66 13.18
N ILE A 30 -17.74 16.47 12.82
CA ILE A 30 -17.35 15.81 11.56
C ILE A 30 -17.83 16.65 10.36
N GLU A 31 -19.08 17.06 10.34
CA GLU A 31 -19.64 17.88 9.25
C GLU A 31 -18.87 19.20 9.04
N LYS A 32 -18.44 19.83 10.11
CA LYS A 32 -17.66 21.08 10.05
C LYS A 32 -16.18 20.91 9.68
N ASN A 33 -15.61 19.70 9.86
CA ASN A 33 -14.18 19.46 9.75
C ASN A 33 -13.82 18.37 8.73
N LEU A 34 -14.75 17.99 7.85
CA LEU A 34 -14.64 16.87 6.90
C LEU A 34 -13.65 17.07 5.73
N PHE A 35 -12.85 18.14 5.72
CA PHE A 35 -11.95 18.45 4.61
C PHE A 35 -10.52 17.95 4.84
N ILE A 36 -10.36 16.80 5.50
CA ILE A 36 -9.06 16.14 5.63
C ILE A 36 -8.90 15.22 4.42
N TYR A 37 -8.35 15.75 3.35
CA TYR A 37 -8.00 14.97 2.17
C TYR A 37 -6.47 14.88 2.02
N SER A 38 -5.95 13.66 2.10
CA SER A 38 -4.59 13.34 1.70
C SER A 38 -4.62 12.04 0.90
N PRO A 39 -3.98 11.96 -0.28
CA PRO A 39 -3.89 10.72 -1.04
C PRO A 39 -3.12 9.62 -0.31
N PHE A 40 -2.35 9.97 0.72
CA PHE A 40 -1.52 9.05 1.51
C PHE A 40 -2.15 8.68 2.86
N MET A 41 -3.30 9.28 3.20
CA MET A 41 -3.91 9.09 4.51
C MET A 41 -5.38 8.72 4.39
N ASN A 42 -5.75 7.61 5.02
CA ASN A 42 -7.14 7.23 5.24
C ASN A 42 -7.57 7.67 6.63
N TRP A 43 -8.73 8.35 6.74
CA TRP A 43 -9.27 8.83 8.01
C TRP A 43 -10.62 8.17 8.30
N VAL A 44 -10.67 7.41 9.38
CA VAL A 44 -11.87 6.68 9.82
C VAL A 44 -12.33 7.26 11.14
N ASN A 45 -13.52 7.89 11.15
CA ASN A 45 -14.14 8.38 12.37
C ASN A 45 -15.06 7.30 12.95
N VAL A 46 -14.90 7.02 14.23
CA VAL A 46 -15.70 6.02 14.95
C VAL A 46 -16.20 6.57 16.29
N TYR A 47 -17.31 6.00 16.73
CA TYR A 47 -17.96 6.32 17.99
C TYR A 47 -18.50 5.04 18.63
N ASP A 48 -18.37 4.92 19.92
CA ASP A 48 -18.90 3.82 20.74
C ASP A 48 -20.02 4.35 21.65
N PRO A 49 -21.28 4.32 21.18
CA PRO A 49 -22.40 4.93 21.90
C PRO A 49 -22.71 4.25 23.24
N ASP A 50 -22.50 2.95 23.30
CA ASP A 50 -22.93 2.11 24.44
C ASP A 50 -21.74 1.69 25.33
N TYR A 51 -20.53 2.20 25.02
CA TYR A 51 -19.28 1.85 25.73
C TYR A 51 -18.96 0.35 25.76
N GLU A 52 -19.47 -0.41 24.80
CA GLU A 52 -19.27 -1.86 24.71
C GLU A 52 -17.83 -2.26 24.35
N SER A 53 -17.12 -1.41 23.62
CA SER A 53 -15.73 -1.68 23.21
C SER A 53 -14.73 -1.60 24.36
N ASN A 54 -15.09 -0.94 25.48
CA ASN A 54 -14.21 -0.70 26.63
C ASN A 54 -12.85 -0.07 26.26
N PHE A 55 -12.79 0.71 25.19
CA PHE A 55 -11.52 1.26 24.68
C PHE A 55 -10.77 2.12 25.71
N GLN A 56 -11.51 2.81 26.62
CA GLN A 56 -10.90 3.59 27.68
C GLN A 56 -10.05 2.73 28.61
N MET A 57 -10.51 1.52 28.95
CA MET A 57 -9.76 0.57 29.79
C MET A 57 -8.66 -0.13 28.99
N LEU A 58 -8.97 -0.60 27.77
CA LEU A 58 -8.04 -1.35 26.93
C LEU A 58 -6.80 -0.52 26.58
N TYR A 59 -6.96 0.77 26.32
CA TYR A 59 -5.86 1.68 25.96
C TYR A 59 -5.46 2.63 27.07
N ASN A 60 -6.05 2.49 28.28
CA ASN A 60 -5.84 3.39 29.41
C ASN A 60 -5.97 4.87 28.99
N VAL A 61 -7.12 5.20 28.39
CA VAL A 61 -7.44 6.56 27.94
C VAL A 61 -7.98 7.35 29.09
N VAL A 62 -7.11 8.07 29.80
CA VAL A 62 -7.46 8.88 30.98
C VAL A 62 -7.64 10.37 30.65
N LYS A 63 -7.21 10.79 29.47
CA LYS A 63 -7.34 12.17 28.96
C LYS A 63 -7.35 12.19 27.44
N THR A 64 -7.94 13.21 26.86
CA THR A 64 -7.94 13.47 25.41
C THR A 64 -7.25 14.82 25.11
N PRO A 65 -6.56 14.96 23.96
CA PRO A 65 -6.29 13.89 23.01
C PRO A 65 -5.20 12.92 23.51
N GLN A 66 -5.33 11.67 23.13
CA GLN A 66 -4.30 10.64 23.37
C GLN A 66 -4.08 9.87 22.08
N MET A 67 -2.84 9.80 21.61
CA MET A 67 -2.50 9.15 20.34
C MET A 67 -1.59 7.96 20.56
N PHE A 68 -1.83 6.92 19.79
CA PHE A 68 -1.01 5.73 19.68
C PHE A 68 -0.61 5.57 18.21
N LEU A 69 0.60 5.14 17.95
CA LEU A 69 1.01 4.65 16.65
C LEU A 69 1.14 3.13 16.72
N LEU A 70 0.52 2.46 15.77
CA LEU A 70 0.59 1.01 15.64
C LEU A 70 1.31 0.67 14.32
N ASP A 71 2.07 -0.42 14.34
CA ASP A 71 2.64 -0.99 13.12
C ASP A 71 1.62 -1.88 12.39
N ARG A 72 2.06 -2.52 11.31
CA ARG A 72 1.26 -3.41 10.49
C ARG A 72 0.72 -4.62 11.28
N GLU A 73 1.50 -5.14 12.22
CA GLU A 73 1.12 -6.23 13.11
C GLU A 73 0.25 -5.76 14.29
N LYS A 74 -0.19 -4.50 14.30
CA LYS A 74 -0.96 -3.86 15.38
C LYS A 74 -0.21 -3.74 16.71
N LYS A 75 1.13 -3.83 16.70
CA LYS A 75 1.92 -3.55 17.89
C LYS A 75 1.99 -2.05 18.12
N ILE A 76 1.87 -1.65 19.38
CA ILE A 76 2.03 -0.24 19.79
C ILE A 76 3.52 0.12 19.68
N VAL A 77 3.84 0.97 18.71
CA VAL A 77 5.21 1.47 18.46
C VAL A 77 5.41 2.91 18.93
N GLY A 78 4.30 3.57 19.31
CA GLY A 78 4.32 4.88 19.95
C GLY A 78 3.08 5.07 20.82
N ARG A 79 3.26 5.66 22.01
CA ARG A 79 2.19 5.89 22.99
C ARG A 79 2.28 7.27 23.58
N GLY A 80 1.10 7.88 23.83
CA GLY A 80 1.03 9.21 24.45
C GLY A 80 1.65 10.32 23.61
N LEU A 81 1.62 10.13 22.28
CA LEU A 81 2.21 11.06 21.32
C LEU A 81 1.40 12.35 21.24
N ASN A 82 2.10 13.47 21.06
CA ASN A 82 1.51 14.68 20.50
C ASN A 82 1.78 14.72 18.99
N VAL A 83 1.27 15.72 18.29
CA VAL A 83 1.42 15.85 16.82
C VAL A 83 2.89 15.90 16.41
N LYS A 84 3.73 16.61 17.18
CA LYS A 84 5.17 16.70 16.90
C LYS A 84 5.87 15.34 17.04
N GLY A 85 5.65 14.64 18.15
CA GLY A 85 6.25 13.33 18.39
C GLY A 85 5.74 12.26 17.40
N LEU A 86 4.46 12.34 16.99
CA LEU A 86 3.93 11.48 15.94
C LEU A 86 4.66 11.74 14.61
N LYS A 87 4.84 13.00 14.23
CA LYS A 87 5.55 13.39 13.00
C LYS A 87 6.99 12.88 13.00
N GLU A 88 7.74 13.16 14.06
CA GLU A 88 9.13 12.72 14.20
C GLU A 88 9.28 11.20 14.11
N LEU A 89 8.39 10.46 14.78
CA LEU A 89 8.41 9.00 14.75
C LEU A 89 8.06 8.44 13.36
N LEU A 90 7.09 9.03 12.68
CA LEU A 90 6.74 8.64 11.31
C LEU A 90 7.87 8.96 10.32
N GLU A 91 8.50 10.13 10.43
CA GLU A 91 9.66 10.50 9.61
C GLU A 91 10.84 9.55 9.82
N GLN A 92 11.13 9.18 11.07
CA GLN A 92 12.17 8.20 11.37
C GLN A 92 11.87 6.84 10.72
N ARG A 93 10.63 6.35 10.83
CA ARG A 93 10.22 5.08 10.23
C ARG A 93 10.22 5.11 8.72
N ASN A 94 9.82 6.22 8.13
CA ASN A 94 9.87 6.40 6.67
C ASN A 94 11.33 6.36 6.18
N ARG A 95 12.25 7.07 6.83
CA ARG A 95 13.69 7.00 6.49
C ARG A 95 14.23 5.58 6.57
N GLN A 96 13.95 4.87 7.66
CA GLN A 96 14.39 3.47 7.82
C GLN A 96 13.85 2.56 6.71
N ARG A 97 12.59 2.75 6.32
CA ARG A 97 11.99 2.01 5.21
C ARG A 97 12.65 2.34 3.88
N ASP A 98 12.94 3.62 3.62
CA ASP A 98 13.58 4.06 2.37
C ASP A 98 15.02 3.55 2.27
N GLU A 99 15.77 3.50 3.38
CA GLU A 99 17.08 2.86 3.47
C GLU A 99 17.00 1.36 3.18
N THR A 100 16.04 0.66 3.77
CA THR A 100 15.81 -0.77 3.51
C THR A 100 15.47 -1.02 2.04
N ARG A 101 14.58 -0.19 1.46
CA ARG A 101 14.23 -0.24 0.04
C ARG A 101 15.45 0.01 -0.84
N GLY A 102 16.26 1.01 -0.52
CA GLY A 102 17.50 1.31 -1.23
C GLY A 102 18.45 0.11 -1.24
N PHE A 103 18.62 -0.55 -0.11
CA PHE A 103 19.43 -1.77 0.01
C PHE A 103 18.88 -2.92 -0.86
N ILE A 104 17.57 -3.16 -0.81
CA ILE A 104 16.92 -4.19 -1.64
C ILE A 104 17.13 -3.91 -3.13
N LEU A 105 16.90 -2.68 -3.57
CA LEU A 105 17.10 -2.29 -4.97
C LEU A 105 18.58 -2.41 -5.39
N GLN A 106 19.52 -2.00 -4.55
CA GLN A 106 20.93 -2.15 -4.81
C GLN A 106 21.32 -3.63 -5.01
N PHE A 107 20.70 -4.54 -4.27
CA PHE A 107 20.95 -5.98 -4.41
C PHE A 107 20.31 -6.56 -5.67
N PHE A 108 19.04 -6.23 -5.96
CA PHE A 108 18.29 -6.88 -7.04
C PHE A 108 18.43 -6.20 -8.42
N THR A 109 18.69 -4.89 -8.49
CA THR A 109 18.82 -4.18 -9.79
C THR A 109 19.87 -4.79 -10.72
N PRO A 110 21.05 -5.27 -10.24
CA PRO A 110 22.01 -5.95 -11.10
C PRO A 110 21.54 -7.31 -11.67
N MET A 111 20.41 -7.82 -11.20
CA MET A 111 19.78 -9.07 -11.66
C MET A 111 18.60 -8.78 -12.62
N ALA A 112 18.28 -7.53 -12.88
CA ALA A 112 17.22 -7.14 -13.81
C ALA A 112 17.47 -7.78 -15.19
N GLY A 113 16.38 -8.30 -15.78
CA GLY A 113 16.45 -9.08 -17.03
C GLY A 113 16.64 -10.59 -16.82
N ASP A 114 16.95 -11.07 -15.61
CA ASP A 114 17.14 -12.49 -15.28
C ASP A 114 16.25 -12.91 -14.10
N THR A 115 15.05 -13.39 -14.41
CA THR A 115 14.07 -13.81 -13.40
C THR A 115 14.51 -15.00 -12.56
N ALA A 116 15.35 -15.90 -13.13
CA ALA A 116 15.89 -17.04 -12.40
C ALA A 116 16.84 -16.56 -11.30
N ARG A 117 17.75 -15.66 -11.65
CA ARG A 117 18.72 -15.07 -10.71
C ARG A 117 18.04 -14.24 -9.61
N ILE A 118 16.96 -13.50 -9.95
CA ILE A 118 16.15 -12.81 -8.96
C ILE A 118 15.51 -13.81 -7.98
N GLY A 119 14.96 -14.92 -8.50
CA GLY A 119 14.41 -16.00 -7.68
C GLY A 119 15.43 -16.61 -6.72
N GLU A 120 16.65 -16.89 -7.20
CA GLU A 120 17.76 -17.37 -6.36
C GLU A 120 18.13 -16.37 -5.25
N GLY A 121 18.16 -15.08 -5.56
CA GLY A 121 18.39 -14.02 -4.59
C GLY A 121 17.31 -14.00 -3.50
N ILE A 122 16.03 -14.13 -3.87
CA ILE A 122 14.92 -14.23 -2.93
C ILE A 122 15.06 -15.48 -2.04
N ASP A 123 15.38 -16.63 -2.63
CA ASP A 123 15.59 -17.89 -1.92
C ASP A 123 16.76 -17.79 -0.91
N MET A 124 17.80 -17.04 -1.25
CA MET A 124 18.91 -16.76 -0.33
C MET A 124 18.44 -15.99 0.91
N PHE A 125 17.64 -14.94 0.74
CA PHE A 125 17.06 -14.20 1.88
C PHE A 125 16.16 -15.09 2.74
N TYR A 126 15.31 -15.91 2.12
CA TYR A 126 14.51 -16.90 2.83
C TYR A 126 15.38 -17.84 3.66
N ASN A 127 16.39 -18.44 3.06
CA ASN A 127 17.26 -19.43 3.72
C ASN A 127 18.06 -18.82 4.87
N SER A 128 18.48 -17.57 4.75
CA SER A 128 19.21 -16.86 5.80
C SER A 128 18.35 -16.47 6.99
N SER A 129 17.04 -16.34 6.80
CA SER A 129 16.10 -15.82 7.82
C SER A 129 15.12 -16.85 8.37
N LYS A 130 14.99 -18.05 7.74
CA LYS A 130 13.98 -19.07 8.11
C LYS A 130 14.04 -19.54 9.56
N GLY A 131 15.18 -19.40 10.26
CA GLY A 131 15.33 -19.66 11.68
C GLY A 131 14.73 -18.61 12.60
N ASN A 132 14.35 -17.44 12.06
CA ASN A 132 13.73 -16.35 12.80
C ASN A 132 12.50 -15.86 12.04
N ILE A 133 11.30 -16.31 12.47
CA ILE A 133 10.04 -16.02 11.77
C ILE A 133 9.76 -14.51 11.66
N ALA A 134 10.11 -13.72 12.67
CA ALA A 134 9.89 -12.27 12.63
C ALA A 134 10.75 -11.61 11.55
N LEU A 135 12.04 -11.95 11.49
CA LEU A 135 12.96 -11.45 10.48
C LEU A 135 12.60 -11.93 9.07
N LEU A 136 12.19 -13.20 8.95
CA LEU A 136 11.70 -13.76 7.69
C LEU A 136 10.51 -12.97 7.14
N LYS A 137 9.50 -12.73 7.99
CA LYS A 137 8.31 -11.97 7.59
C LYS A 137 8.68 -10.54 7.16
N GLU A 138 9.56 -9.89 7.90
CA GLU A 138 10.03 -8.55 7.59
C GLU A 138 10.73 -8.52 6.22
N PHE A 139 11.71 -9.38 5.99
CA PHE A 139 12.43 -9.45 4.71
C PHE A 139 11.51 -9.76 3.54
N MET A 140 10.70 -10.81 3.65
CA MET A 140 9.80 -11.19 2.56
C MET A 140 8.81 -10.07 2.24
N TYR A 141 8.28 -9.40 3.24
CA TYR A 141 7.38 -8.28 3.05
C TYR A 141 8.06 -7.08 2.36
N GLU A 142 9.23 -6.67 2.83
CA GLU A 142 9.94 -5.51 2.26
C GLU A 142 10.44 -5.80 0.83
N ILE A 143 10.96 -7.02 0.56
CA ILE A 143 11.36 -7.43 -0.79
C ILE A 143 10.13 -7.43 -1.71
N TYR A 144 9.02 -8.05 -1.30
CA TYR A 144 7.79 -8.10 -2.08
C TYR A 144 7.30 -6.71 -2.48
N ASN A 145 7.19 -5.80 -1.50
CA ASN A 145 6.73 -4.44 -1.77
C ASN A 145 7.72 -3.62 -2.60
N THR A 146 9.01 -3.84 -2.44
CA THR A 146 10.04 -3.10 -3.17
C THR A 146 10.09 -3.54 -4.63
N LEU A 147 10.16 -4.84 -4.88
CA LEU A 147 10.20 -5.37 -6.24
C LEU A 147 8.88 -5.15 -6.99
N GLY A 148 7.74 -5.33 -6.31
CA GLY A 148 6.41 -5.14 -6.91
C GLY A 148 6.09 -3.69 -7.31
N ARG A 149 6.83 -2.72 -6.78
CA ARG A 149 6.72 -1.29 -7.14
C ARG A 149 7.83 -0.81 -8.07
N SER A 150 8.68 -1.69 -8.54
CA SER A 150 9.70 -1.35 -9.52
C SER A 150 9.08 -1.04 -10.87
N ASP A 151 9.71 -0.17 -11.65
CA ASP A 151 9.35 0.06 -13.05
C ASP A 151 9.89 -1.04 -13.97
N ASP A 152 10.80 -1.87 -13.46
CA ASP A 152 11.34 -3.02 -14.18
C ASP A 152 10.43 -4.23 -14.06
N TYR A 153 9.95 -4.73 -15.21
CA TYR A 153 9.03 -5.85 -15.28
C TYR A 153 9.61 -7.15 -14.70
N THR A 154 10.91 -7.40 -14.87
CA THR A 154 11.54 -8.64 -14.35
C THR A 154 11.67 -8.63 -12.84
N LEU A 155 11.89 -7.45 -12.24
CA LEU A 155 11.82 -7.27 -10.79
C LEU A 155 10.39 -7.47 -10.26
N GLN A 156 9.39 -6.98 -10.98
CA GLN A 156 7.98 -7.27 -10.63
C GLN A 156 7.66 -8.77 -10.71
N GLN A 157 8.17 -9.49 -11.70
CA GLN A 157 8.05 -10.96 -11.77
C GLN A 157 8.72 -11.64 -10.56
N GLY A 158 9.85 -11.10 -10.07
CA GLY A 158 10.46 -11.54 -8.81
C GLY A 158 9.52 -11.38 -7.61
N ALA A 159 8.78 -10.26 -7.54
CA ALA A 159 7.77 -10.09 -6.50
C ALA A 159 6.65 -11.14 -6.60
N VAL A 160 6.21 -11.47 -7.80
CA VAL A 160 5.22 -12.54 -8.03
C VAL A 160 5.76 -13.90 -7.59
N TYR A 161 6.99 -14.24 -7.97
CA TYR A 161 7.66 -15.47 -7.53
C TYR A 161 7.69 -15.57 -5.98
N LEU A 162 8.10 -14.48 -5.31
CA LEU A 162 8.12 -14.41 -3.85
C LEU A 162 6.72 -14.59 -3.26
N ALA A 163 5.74 -13.91 -3.84
CA ALA A 163 4.36 -13.97 -3.37
C ALA A 163 3.80 -15.39 -3.46
N GLU A 164 3.94 -16.04 -4.61
CA GLU A 164 3.44 -17.41 -4.82
C GLU A 164 4.13 -18.41 -3.90
N LYS A 165 5.44 -18.33 -3.77
CA LYS A 165 6.23 -19.32 -3.03
C LYS A 165 6.22 -19.12 -1.52
N TYR A 166 6.34 -17.88 -1.03
CA TYR A 166 6.62 -17.57 0.37
C TYR A 166 5.52 -16.83 1.10
N ILE A 167 4.59 -16.19 0.37
CA ILE A 167 3.43 -15.55 0.99
C ILE A 167 2.22 -16.48 0.87
N LEU A 168 1.77 -16.76 -0.34
CA LEU A 168 0.61 -17.61 -0.59
C LEU A 168 0.91 -19.10 -0.33
N GLY A 169 2.15 -19.51 -0.57
CA GLY A 169 2.63 -20.87 -0.28
C GLY A 169 2.84 -21.16 1.21
N MET A 170 2.87 -20.13 2.07
CA MET A 170 3.04 -20.24 3.52
C MET A 170 1.96 -19.42 4.28
N PRO A 171 0.66 -19.69 4.06
CA PRO A 171 -0.42 -18.84 4.56
C PRO A 171 -0.48 -18.73 6.08
N GLN A 172 0.06 -19.74 6.80
CA GLN A 172 0.12 -19.74 8.28
C GLN A 172 1.01 -18.63 8.86
N LEU A 173 1.87 -18.03 8.05
CA LEU A 173 2.76 -16.93 8.50
C LEU A 173 2.12 -15.55 8.35
N TRP A 174 1.02 -15.41 7.60
CA TRP A 174 0.48 -14.12 7.19
C TRP A 174 -0.95 -13.93 7.64
N ASP A 175 -1.37 -12.68 7.82
CA ASP A 175 -2.77 -12.38 8.11
C ASP A 175 -3.67 -12.49 6.86
N GLY A 176 -4.96 -12.80 7.09
CA GLY A 176 -5.91 -13.03 6.00
C GLY A 176 -6.09 -11.85 5.06
N PRO A 177 -6.21 -10.60 5.53
CA PRO A 177 -6.29 -9.42 4.69
C PRO A 177 -5.07 -9.26 3.76
N PHE A 178 -3.86 -9.50 4.25
CA PHE A 178 -2.65 -9.42 3.44
C PHE A 178 -2.60 -10.54 2.40
N LEU A 179 -2.95 -11.77 2.76
CA LEU A 179 -3.05 -12.89 1.82
C LEU A 179 -4.05 -12.60 0.69
N LYS A 180 -5.23 -12.08 1.02
CA LYS A 180 -6.25 -11.73 0.04
C LYS A 180 -5.77 -10.66 -0.93
N LYS A 181 -5.15 -9.60 -0.40
CA LYS A 181 -4.57 -8.52 -1.21
C LYS A 181 -3.48 -9.07 -2.14
N THR A 182 -2.53 -9.84 -1.60
CA THR A 182 -1.43 -10.42 -2.37
C THR A 182 -1.93 -11.34 -3.49
N ALA A 183 -2.93 -12.19 -3.20
CA ALA A 183 -3.52 -13.06 -4.22
C ALA A 183 -4.15 -12.28 -5.37
N GLU A 184 -4.83 -11.18 -5.06
CA GLU A 184 -5.43 -10.31 -6.08
C GLU A 184 -4.35 -9.56 -6.90
N GLU A 185 -3.29 -9.05 -6.26
CA GLU A 185 -2.17 -8.40 -6.94
C GLU A 185 -1.46 -9.38 -7.89
N VAL A 186 -1.19 -10.62 -7.45
CA VAL A 186 -0.62 -11.69 -8.28
C VAL A 186 -1.55 -12.04 -9.44
N ARG A 187 -2.85 -12.16 -9.21
CA ARG A 187 -3.85 -12.41 -10.26
C ARG A 187 -3.81 -11.31 -11.32
N ILE A 188 -3.84 -10.04 -10.91
CA ILE A 188 -3.80 -8.89 -11.81
C ILE A 188 -2.50 -8.90 -12.63
N PHE A 189 -1.36 -9.08 -11.97
CA PHE A 189 -0.05 -9.13 -12.64
C PHE A 189 0.02 -10.25 -13.69
N ASN A 190 -0.60 -11.39 -13.40
CA ASN A 190 -0.61 -12.54 -14.30
C ASN A 190 -1.64 -12.42 -15.44
N THR A 191 -2.45 -11.36 -15.50
CA THR A 191 -3.54 -11.21 -16.49
C THR A 191 -3.03 -10.72 -17.86
N ASN A 192 -1.95 -9.92 -17.93
CA ASN A 192 -1.42 -9.37 -19.18
C ASN A 192 0.12 -9.39 -19.13
N LYS A 193 0.71 -10.57 -19.30
CA LYS A 193 2.17 -10.72 -19.31
C LYS A 193 2.75 -10.28 -20.63
N LEU A 194 4.04 -9.93 -20.65
CA LEU A 194 4.75 -9.70 -21.89
C LEU A 194 4.68 -10.97 -22.78
N GLY A 195 4.20 -10.79 -24.01
CA GLY A 195 3.98 -11.87 -24.96
C GLY A 195 2.57 -12.45 -24.97
N ASP A 196 1.71 -12.11 -24.00
CA ASP A 196 0.31 -12.49 -24.01
C ASP A 196 -0.46 -11.67 -25.04
N ILE A 197 -1.55 -12.25 -25.53
CA ILE A 197 -2.54 -11.52 -26.33
C ILE A 197 -3.32 -10.61 -25.37
N ALA A 198 -3.29 -9.31 -25.62
CA ALA A 198 -4.04 -8.34 -24.82
C ALA A 198 -5.54 -8.65 -24.81
N ALA A 199 -6.16 -8.58 -23.64
CA ALA A 199 -7.58 -8.73 -23.51
C ALA A 199 -8.30 -7.64 -24.34
N ASP A 200 -9.29 -8.03 -25.12
CA ASP A 200 -10.12 -7.07 -25.84
C ASP A 200 -11.02 -6.29 -24.89
N MET A 201 -11.19 -5.02 -25.16
CA MET A 201 -12.12 -4.16 -24.43
C MET A 201 -12.88 -3.29 -25.42
N ILE A 202 -14.19 -3.21 -25.23
CA ILE A 202 -15.08 -2.38 -26.05
C ILE A 202 -15.35 -1.11 -25.24
N LEU A 203 -14.98 0.04 -25.81
CA LEU A 203 -15.10 1.34 -25.18
C LEU A 203 -15.93 2.29 -26.05
N GLU A 204 -16.54 3.29 -25.42
CA GLU A 204 -17.34 4.31 -26.10
C GLU A 204 -16.47 5.47 -26.59
N LYS A 205 -16.67 5.91 -27.81
CA LYS A 205 -16.08 7.12 -28.40
C LYS A 205 -16.93 8.35 -28.08
N PRO A 206 -16.37 9.58 -28.24
CA PRO A 206 -17.10 10.82 -28.00
C PRO A 206 -18.39 10.99 -28.82
N ASP A 207 -18.52 10.29 -29.95
CA ASP A 207 -19.72 10.29 -30.81
C ASP A 207 -20.78 9.28 -30.37
N GLY A 208 -20.56 8.56 -29.26
CA GLY A 208 -21.44 7.53 -28.73
C GLY A 208 -21.34 6.17 -29.42
N SER A 209 -20.48 6.03 -30.44
CA SER A 209 -20.23 4.71 -31.06
C SER A 209 -19.20 3.92 -30.23
N SER A 210 -19.27 2.58 -30.30
CA SER A 210 -18.32 1.70 -29.61
C SER A 210 -17.21 1.24 -30.55
N ILE A 211 -16.02 0.97 -29.98
CA ILE A 211 -14.89 0.38 -30.69
C ILE A 211 -14.15 -0.60 -29.76
N GLY A 212 -13.77 -1.75 -30.27
CA GLY A 212 -12.88 -2.70 -29.61
C GLY A 212 -11.42 -2.53 -30.03
N ILE A 213 -10.49 -3.04 -29.23
CA ILE A 213 -9.06 -3.06 -29.62
C ILE A 213 -8.88 -3.90 -30.89
N SER A 214 -9.64 -4.98 -31.04
CA SER A 214 -9.63 -5.85 -32.22
C SER A 214 -10.07 -5.17 -33.50
N ASP A 215 -10.90 -4.10 -33.42
CA ASP A 215 -11.36 -3.34 -34.60
C ASP A 215 -10.26 -2.44 -35.19
N VAL A 216 -9.18 -2.22 -34.44
CA VAL A 216 -8.02 -1.42 -34.89
C VAL A 216 -7.04 -2.32 -35.63
N THR A 217 -6.84 -2.09 -36.95
CA THR A 217 -6.06 -2.99 -37.83
C THR A 217 -4.66 -2.51 -38.13
N THR A 218 -4.07 -1.64 -37.29
CA THR A 218 -2.69 -1.15 -37.47
C THR A 218 -1.67 -2.18 -36.97
N GLU A 219 -0.46 -2.13 -37.51
CA GLU A 219 0.66 -3.02 -37.13
C GLU A 219 0.98 -2.90 -35.64
N TYR A 220 1.05 -1.67 -35.12
CA TYR A 220 1.28 -1.40 -33.69
C TYR A 220 0.11 -0.60 -33.11
N LYS A 221 -0.24 -0.88 -31.87
CA LYS A 221 -1.28 -0.18 -31.12
C LYS A 221 -0.69 0.27 -29.78
N VAL A 222 -0.95 1.51 -29.41
CA VAL A 222 -0.59 2.07 -28.10
C VAL A 222 -1.85 2.26 -27.29
N LEU A 223 -1.93 1.60 -26.14
CA LEU A 223 -3.00 1.81 -25.16
C LEU A 223 -2.50 2.86 -24.15
N TYR A 224 -3.15 4.02 -24.13
CA TYR A 224 -2.81 5.13 -23.26
C TYR A 224 -3.95 5.39 -22.28
N PHE A 225 -3.73 5.03 -21.01
CA PHE A 225 -4.69 5.25 -19.93
C PHE A 225 -4.36 6.56 -19.21
N TYR A 226 -5.26 7.52 -19.22
CA TYR A 226 -5.01 8.85 -18.66
C TYR A 226 -6.21 9.38 -17.86
N ARG A 227 -5.96 10.40 -17.05
CA ARG A 227 -6.98 11.19 -16.36
C ARG A 227 -6.75 12.69 -16.63
N PRO A 228 -7.80 13.50 -16.83
CA PRO A 228 -7.65 14.94 -17.07
C PRO A 228 -6.91 15.68 -15.94
N ASN A 229 -7.05 15.25 -14.69
CA ASN A 229 -6.46 15.88 -13.50
C ASN A 229 -5.18 15.17 -13.01
N CYS A 230 -4.47 14.48 -13.87
CA CYS A 230 -3.22 13.78 -13.55
C CYS A 230 -2.04 14.64 -14.00
N GLY A 231 -1.26 15.18 -13.05
CA GLY A 231 -0.08 16.00 -13.34
C GLY A 231 0.93 15.31 -14.25
N LEU A 232 1.25 14.04 -13.99
CA LEU A 232 2.15 13.24 -14.84
C LEU A 232 1.56 13.00 -16.23
N CYS A 233 0.25 12.80 -16.35
CA CYS A 233 -0.39 12.59 -17.64
C CYS A 233 -0.28 13.86 -18.53
N SER A 234 -0.32 15.05 -17.94
CA SER A 234 -0.22 16.32 -18.67
C SER A 234 1.15 16.54 -19.32
N GLU A 235 2.19 15.88 -18.83
CA GLU A 235 3.56 15.95 -19.39
C GLU A 235 3.71 15.06 -20.64
N VAL A 236 2.94 13.98 -20.70
CA VAL A 236 3.05 12.96 -21.77
C VAL A 236 1.94 13.08 -22.82
N THR A 237 0.83 13.77 -22.49
CA THR A 237 -0.28 13.98 -23.44
C THR A 237 0.13 14.99 -24.50
N PRO A 238 0.06 14.67 -25.82
CA PRO A 238 0.31 15.63 -26.87
C PRO A 238 -0.60 16.86 -26.74
N LYS A 239 -0.04 18.05 -26.90
CA LYS A 239 -0.80 19.32 -26.90
C LYS A 239 -1.44 19.55 -28.25
#